data_506d2c28f0b6b029f1f1c13cd4d6e600
#
_entry.id   506d2c28f0b6b029f1f1c13cd4d6e600
#
_cell.length_a   1.000
_cell.length_b   1.000
_cell.length_c   1.000
_cell.angle_alpha   90.00
_cell.angle_beta   90.00
_cell.angle_gamma   90.00
#
_symmetry.space_group_name_H-M   'P 1'
#
loop_
_entity.id
_entity.type
_entity.pdbx_description
1 polymer ?
#
loop_
_entity_poly.entity_id
_entity_poly.type
_entity_poly.pdbx_seq_one_letter_code
_entity_poly.pdbx_strand_id
1 'polypeptide(L)'
;MGYHHVDPDDLDPTPDYPCDRRGVSDAAELAALHLATYEMEPGEQLPRVYHYHDSREEAFYVISGTLHVETPDEEFVVDEGEVFVAEPESPHRAYNPDGAEEPVRVLGTGAPKSDIAHPYEPGSE
;
A
#
# COMPACT_ATOMS: atom_id res chain seq x y z
N MET A 1 3.65 25.93 -10.34
CA MET A 1 4.80 25.01 -10.18
C MET A 1 5.35 25.12 -8.77
N GLY A 2 5.87 24.06 -8.22
CA GLY A 2 6.36 24.09 -6.87
C GLY A 2 7.10 22.83 -6.48
N TYR A 3 7.67 22.88 -5.30
CA TYR A 3 8.44 21.78 -4.73
C TYR A 3 7.95 21.55 -3.30
N HIS A 4 8.01 20.29 -2.85
CA HIS A 4 7.57 19.92 -1.52
C HIS A 4 8.63 19.03 -0.86
N HIS A 5 8.93 19.34 0.38
CA HIS A 5 9.79 18.52 1.21
C HIS A 5 8.93 18.10 2.41
N VAL A 6 8.56 16.82 2.46
CA VAL A 6 7.61 16.30 3.44
C VAL A 6 8.24 15.21 4.26
N ASP A 7 8.14 15.32 5.58
CA ASP A 7 8.44 14.24 6.49
C ASP A 7 7.10 13.54 6.81
N PRO A 8 6.90 12.29 6.41
CA PRO A 8 5.64 11.61 6.67
C PRO A 8 5.27 11.55 8.15
N ASP A 9 6.26 11.53 9.04
CA ASP A 9 6.00 11.48 10.48
C ASP A 9 5.38 12.77 11.01
N ASP A 10 5.48 13.87 10.27
CA ASP A 10 4.85 15.14 10.62
C ASP A 10 3.39 15.24 10.15
N LEU A 11 2.93 14.27 9.36
CA LEU A 11 1.56 14.25 8.86
C LEU A 11 0.65 13.53 9.85
N ASP A 12 -0.63 13.92 9.86
CA ASP A 12 -1.63 13.18 10.63
C ASP A 12 -1.94 11.86 9.93
N PRO A 13 -2.15 10.78 10.70
CA PRO A 13 -2.56 9.52 10.07
C PRO A 13 -3.94 9.66 9.44
N THR A 14 -4.16 8.93 8.35
CA THR A 14 -5.46 8.89 7.68
C THR A 14 -6.50 8.31 8.63
N PRO A 15 -7.63 9.05 8.89
CA PRO A 15 -8.66 8.55 9.80
C PRO A 15 -9.35 7.29 9.27
N ASP A 16 -9.77 6.42 10.19
CA ASP A 16 -10.56 5.22 9.86
C ASP A 16 -9.89 4.33 8.80
N TYR A 17 -8.58 4.18 8.91
CA TYR A 17 -7.81 3.37 7.98
C TYR A 17 -7.33 2.08 8.67
N PRO A 18 -7.19 0.95 7.94
CA PRO A 18 -6.80 -0.34 8.55
C PRO A 18 -5.41 -0.38 9.19
N CYS A 19 -4.54 0.56 8.84
CA CYS A 19 -3.20 0.68 9.43
C CYS A 19 -2.83 2.16 9.53
N ASP A 20 -1.62 2.45 9.99
CA ASP A 20 -1.12 3.83 10.04
C ASP A 20 -0.70 4.23 8.63
N ARG A 21 -1.47 5.11 8.01
CA ARG A 21 -1.20 5.62 6.66
C ARG A 21 -0.96 7.12 6.71
N ARG A 22 0.14 7.56 6.11
CA ARG A 22 0.48 8.98 6.00
C ARG A 22 0.49 9.35 4.52
N GLY A 23 -0.48 10.15 4.09
CA GLY A 23 -0.70 10.49 2.68
C GLY A 23 0.16 11.66 2.20
N VAL A 24 1.34 11.37 1.68
CA VAL A 24 2.24 12.41 1.17
C VAL A 24 1.64 13.10 -0.05
N SER A 25 1.05 12.35 -0.97
CA SER A 25 0.43 12.93 -2.16
C SER A 25 -0.75 13.83 -1.83
N ASP A 26 -1.49 13.52 -0.77
CA ASP A 26 -2.59 14.39 -0.33
C ASP A 26 -2.05 15.69 0.26
N ALA A 27 -1.01 15.61 1.07
CA ALA A 27 -0.38 16.78 1.68
C ALA A 27 0.24 17.71 0.63
N ALA A 28 0.82 17.14 -0.42
CA ALA A 28 1.45 17.91 -1.50
C ALA A 28 0.49 18.25 -2.63
N GLU A 29 -0.76 17.80 -2.55
CA GLU A 29 -1.79 18.04 -3.56
C GLU A 29 -1.37 17.56 -4.96
N LEU A 30 -0.77 16.38 -5.04
CA LEU A 30 -0.35 15.81 -6.32
C LEU A 30 -1.55 15.29 -7.10
N ALA A 31 -1.55 15.52 -8.42
CA ALA A 31 -2.68 15.14 -9.25
C ALA A 31 -2.58 13.71 -9.80
N ALA A 32 -1.38 13.28 -10.15
CA ALA A 32 -1.18 12.02 -10.88
C ALA A 32 -0.57 10.91 -10.03
N LEU A 33 0.32 11.25 -9.11
CA LEU A 33 1.06 10.27 -8.34
C LEU A 33 0.42 10.04 -6.98
N HIS A 34 0.13 8.78 -6.67
CA HIS A 34 -0.19 8.36 -5.32
C HIS A 34 1.11 8.04 -4.59
N LEU A 35 1.28 8.58 -3.38
CA LEU A 35 2.47 8.36 -2.57
C LEU A 35 2.09 8.44 -1.10
N ALA A 36 2.34 7.38 -0.35
CA ALA A 36 2.02 7.33 1.06
C ALA A 36 2.97 6.37 1.78
N THR A 37 3.18 6.60 3.07
CA THR A 37 3.84 5.61 3.91
C THR A 37 2.80 4.87 4.73
N TYR A 38 3.07 3.59 5.00
CA TYR A 38 2.19 2.72 5.75
C TYR A 38 3.00 1.99 6.81
N GLU A 39 2.45 1.89 8.01
CA GLU A 39 3.03 1.04 9.04
C GLU A 39 1.94 0.11 9.53
N MET A 40 2.18 -1.19 9.43
CA MET A 40 1.22 -2.23 9.81
C MET A 40 1.74 -2.99 11.02
N GLU A 41 0.97 -2.95 12.09
CA GLU A 41 1.21 -3.83 13.23
C GLU A 41 0.78 -5.26 12.87
N PRO A 42 1.22 -6.28 13.61
CA PRO A 42 0.76 -7.64 13.32
C PRO A 42 -0.76 -7.72 13.23
N GLY A 43 -1.27 -8.36 12.19
CA GLY A 43 -2.70 -8.51 11.95
C GLY A 43 -3.34 -7.40 11.11
N GLU A 44 -2.59 -6.34 10.80
CA GLU A 44 -3.13 -5.24 10.01
C GLU A 44 -2.86 -5.40 8.53
N GLN A 45 -3.64 -4.72 7.70
CA GLN A 45 -3.48 -4.75 6.25
C GLN A 45 -3.30 -3.34 5.69
N LEU A 46 -2.65 -3.26 4.53
CA LEU A 46 -2.38 -2.00 3.88
C LEU A 46 -3.61 -1.43 3.16
N PRO A 47 -4.35 -2.22 2.35
CA PRO A 47 -5.52 -1.69 1.68
C PRO A 47 -6.76 -1.80 2.57
N ARG A 48 -7.80 -1.05 2.22
CA ARG A 48 -9.09 -1.19 2.89
C ARG A 48 -9.73 -2.54 2.58
N VAL A 49 -9.54 -3.02 1.35
CA VAL A 49 -10.09 -4.30 0.89
C VAL A 49 -9.10 -4.97 -0.06
N TYR A 50 -9.22 -6.28 -0.21
CA TYR A 50 -8.55 -7.02 -1.28
C TYR A 50 -9.10 -6.46 -2.60
N HIS A 51 -8.22 -5.98 -3.48
CA HIS A 51 -8.69 -5.16 -4.61
C HIS A 51 -7.76 -5.23 -5.82
N TYR A 52 -8.26 -4.70 -6.94
CA TYR A 52 -7.44 -4.43 -8.12
C TYR A 52 -7.83 -3.07 -8.69
N HIS A 53 -6.95 -2.53 -9.53
CA HIS A 53 -7.18 -1.28 -10.25
C HIS A 53 -7.22 -1.54 -11.75
N ASP A 54 -8.00 -0.74 -12.50
CA ASP A 54 -8.10 -0.89 -13.95
C ASP A 54 -6.87 -0.37 -14.69
N SER A 55 -6.33 0.75 -14.25
CA SER A 55 -5.25 1.44 -14.96
C SER A 55 -4.02 1.71 -14.11
N ARG A 56 -4.16 1.68 -12.78
CA ARG A 56 -3.07 2.05 -11.89
C ARG A 56 -2.02 0.96 -11.81
N GLU A 57 -0.77 1.38 -11.97
CA GLU A 57 0.38 0.58 -11.57
C GLU A 57 0.74 0.95 -10.13
N GLU A 58 1.05 -0.04 -9.30
CA GLU A 58 1.43 0.20 -7.90
C GLU A 58 2.74 -0.47 -7.57
N ALA A 59 3.48 0.14 -6.65
CA ALA A 59 4.70 -0.45 -6.11
C ALA A 59 4.77 -0.20 -4.62
N PHE A 60 5.27 -1.21 -3.89
CA PHE A 60 5.47 -1.13 -2.44
C PHE A 60 6.94 -1.44 -2.16
N TYR A 61 7.63 -0.46 -1.61
CA TYR A 61 9.02 -0.63 -1.17
C TYR A 61 9.03 -0.89 0.33
N VAL A 62 9.61 -2.01 0.77
CA VAL A 62 9.64 -2.37 2.18
C VAL A 62 10.81 -1.64 2.86
N ILE A 63 10.46 -0.69 3.73
CA ILE A 63 11.44 0.10 4.47
C ILE A 63 12.01 -0.73 5.63
N SER A 64 11.12 -1.43 6.35
CA SER A 64 11.53 -2.31 7.45
C SER A 64 10.48 -3.39 7.67
N GLY A 65 10.90 -4.51 8.24
CA GLY A 65 10.03 -5.65 8.46
C GLY A 65 9.87 -6.51 7.22
N THR A 66 8.84 -7.33 7.19
CA THR A 66 8.55 -8.24 6.08
C THR A 66 7.10 -8.08 5.67
N LEU A 67 6.86 -7.75 4.41
CA LEU A 67 5.53 -7.56 3.86
C LEU A 67 5.06 -8.86 3.22
N HIS A 68 3.82 -9.24 3.51
CA HIS A 68 3.17 -10.35 2.82
C HIS A 68 2.14 -9.79 1.87
N VAL A 69 2.06 -10.35 0.66
CA VAL A 69 1.06 -9.94 -0.33
C VAL A 69 0.39 -11.18 -0.87
N GLU A 70 -0.92 -11.30 -0.62
CA GLU A 70 -1.67 -12.40 -1.22
C GLU A 70 -2.23 -11.97 -2.57
N THR A 71 -2.18 -12.90 -3.51
CA THR A 71 -2.74 -12.77 -4.85
C THR A 71 -3.56 -14.02 -5.14
N PRO A 72 -4.35 -14.05 -6.22
CA PRO A 72 -5.18 -15.24 -6.50
C PRO A 72 -4.40 -16.54 -6.65
N ASP A 73 -3.18 -16.49 -7.16
CA ASP A 73 -2.41 -17.70 -7.48
C ASP A 73 -1.31 -18.02 -6.50
N GLU A 74 -0.80 -17.02 -5.78
CA GLU A 74 0.33 -17.23 -4.85
C GLU A 74 0.42 -16.11 -3.83
N GLU A 75 1.24 -16.36 -2.81
CA GLU A 75 1.54 -15.33 -1.82
C GLU A 75 3.01 -14.94 -1.95
N PHE A 76 3.27 -13.63 -1.93
CA PHE A 76 4.62 -13.08 -2.00
C PHE A 76 5.08 -12.69 -0.60
N VAL A 77 6.35 -12.98 -0.32
CA VAL A 77 7.01 -12.52 0.92
C VAL A 77 8.10 -11.56 0.49
N VAL A 78 7.92 -10.30 0.85
CA VAL A 78 8.77 -9.20 0.38
C VAL A 78 9.58 -8.70 1.58
N ASP A 79 10.88 -8.90 1.53
CA ASP A 79 11.76 -8.55 2.65
C ASP A 79 12.21 -7.10 2.59
N GLU A 80 12.79 -6.64 3.69
CA GLU A 80 13.32 -5.29 3.80
C GLU A 80 14.23 -4.96 2.61
N GLY A 81 14.01 -3.81 1.99
CA GLY A 81 14.78 -3.36 0.83
C GLY A 81 14.29 -3.89 -0.50
N GLU A 82 13.25 -4.73 -0.51
CA GLU A 82 12.70 -5.29 -1.74
C GLU A 82 11.42 -4.55 -2.14
N VAL A 83 11.01 -4.74 -3.39
CA VAL A 83 9.85 -4.05 -3.97
C VAL A 83 8.85 -5.07 -4.52
N PHE A 84 7.58 -4.89 -4.20
CA PHE A 84 6.47 -5.60 -4.84
C PHE A 84 5.80 -4.66 -5.83
N VAL A 85 5.55 -5.15 -7.05
CA VAL A 85 4.90 -4.35 -8.10
C VAL A 85 3.63 -5.06 -8.54
N ALA A 86 2.53 -4.29 -8.63
CA ALA A 86 1.27 -4.78 -9.15
C ALA A 86 0.91 -4.02 -10.42
N GLU A 87 0.74 -4.76 -11.51
CA GLU A 87 0.27 -4.20 -12.77
C GLU A 87 -1.24 -3.97 -12.73
N PRO A 88 -1.81 -3.19 -13.65
CA PRO A 88 -3.27 -3.03 -13.70
C PRO A 88 -3.99 -4.38 -13.79
N GLU A 89 -5.19 -4.44 -13.24
CA GLU A 89 -6.06 -5.63 -13.25
C GLU A 89 -5.50 -6.83 -12.49
N SER A 90 -4.61 -6.57 -11.52
CA SER A 90 -3.96 -7.62 -10.73
C SER A 90 -4.42 -7.54 -9.26
N PRO A 91 -5.38 -8.38 -8.84
CA PRO A 91 -5.87 -8.34 -7.46
C PRO A 91 -4.78 -8.69 -6.46
N HIS A 92 -4.74 -7.94 -5.36
CA HIS A 92 -3.75 -8.18 -4.32
C HIS A 92 -4.19 -7.58 -2.99
N ARG A 93 -3.63 -8.11 -1.89
CA ARG A 93 -3.82 -7.58 -0.54
C ARG A 93 -2.50 -7.69 0.22
N ALA A 94 -1.89 -6.56 0.49
CA ALA A 94 -0.66 -6.49 1.29
C ALA A 94 -1.03 -6.41 2.77
N TYR A 95 -0.31 -7.15 3.61
CA TYR A 95 -0.66 -7.23 5.02
C TYR A 95 0.53 -7.68 5.87
N ASN A 96 0.37 -7.58 7.19
CA ASN A 96 1.30 -8.11 8.16
C ASN A 96 0.57 -9.25 8.89
N PRO A 97 1.07 -10.49 8.89
CA PRO A 97 0.35 -11.61 9.49
C PRO A 97 0.11 -11.45 10.99
N ASP A 98 -0.95 -12.10 11.50
CA ASP A 98 -1.26 -12.10 12.92
C ASP A 98 -0.10 -12.60 13.78
N GLY A 99 0.65 -13.57 13.28
CA GLY A 99 1.76 -14.16 14.01
C GLY A 99 3.08 -13.42 13.88
N ALA A 100 3.11 -12.29 13.19
CA ALA A 100 4.34 -11.52 13.04
C ALA A 100 4.78 -10.96 14.38
N GLU A 101 6.09 -10.79 14.55
CA GLU A 101 6.66 -10.26 15.78
C GLU A 101 6.93 -8.76 15.69
N GLU A 102 6.99 -8.22 14.49
CA GLU A 102 7.38 -6.83 14.26
C GLU A 102 6.40 -6.14 13.33
N PRO A 103 6.26 -4.80 13.45
CA PRO A 103 5.52 -4.05 12.44
C PRO A 103 6.28 -4.05 11.11
N VAL A 104 5.57 -3.77 10.03
CA VAL A 104 6.18 -3.59 8.71
C VAL A 104 5.90 -2.16 8.26
N ARG A 105 6.94 -1.51 7.73
CA ARG A 105 6.83 -0.16 7.20
C ARG A 105 7.11 -0.17 5.71
N VAL A 106 6.22 0.48 4.95
CA VAL A 106 6.22 0.40 3.49
C VAL A 106 6.01 1.80 2.90
N LEU A 107 6.74 2.08 1.81
CA LEU A 107 6.43 3.22 0.96
C LEU A 107 5.60 2.70 -0.20
N GLY A 108 4.36 3.19 -0.32
CA GLY A 108 3.48 2.82 -1.41
C GLY A 108 3.35 3.95 -2.42
N THR A 109 3.42 3.61 -3.70
CA THR A 109 3.28 4.57 -4.78
C THR A 109 2.46 3.96 -5.91
N GLY A 110 1.84 4.82 -6.72
CA GLY A 110 1.07 4.35 -7.86
C GLY A 110 0.57 5.50 -8.71
N ALA A 111 0.25 5.19 -9.96
CA ALA A 111 -0.31 6.16 -10.89
C ALA A 111 -1.18 5.43 -11.92
N PRO A 112 -2.26 6.05 -12.36
CA PRO A 112 -2.81 7.33 -11.94
C PRO A 112 -3.45 7.28 -10.55
N LYS A 113 -3.32 8.35 -9.80
CA LYS A 113 -3.83 8.45 -8.43
C LYS A 113 -5.34 8.32 -8.37
N SER A 114 -6.04 8.83 -9.36
CA SER A 114 -7.51 8.89 -9.36
C SER A 114 -8.19 7.58 -9.76
N ASP A 115 -7.43 6.55 -10.09
CA ASP A 115 -8.01 5.27 -10.48
C ASP A 115 -8.67 4.61 -9.26
N ILE A 116 -9.88 4.08 -9.47
CA ILE A 116 -10.69 3.51 -8.40
C ILE A 116 -10.28 2.07 -8.12
N ALA A 117 -10.26 1.71 -6.84
CA ALA A 117 -10.04 0.32 -6.43
C ALA A 117 -11.35 -0.46 -6.57
N HIS A 118 -11.27 -1.65 -7.15
CA HIS A 118 -12.41 -2.57 -7.29
C HIS A 118 -12.23 -3.73 -6.33
N PRO A 119 -13.21 -4.00 -5.45
CA PRO A 119 -13.11 -5.13 -4.53
C PRO A 119 -12.96 -6.44 -5.29
N TYR A 120 -12.14 -7.32 -4.75
CA TYR A 120 -11.94 -8.66 -5.28
C TYR A 120 -12.29 -9.69 -4.20
N GLU A 121 -13.13 -10.66 -4.56
CA GLU A 121 -13.50 -11.74 -3.64
C GLU A 121 -12.82 -13.03 -4.08
N PRO A 122 -11.86 -13.55 -3.30
CA PRO A 122 -11.18 -14.79 -3.66
C PRO A 122 -12.19 -15.93 -3.81
N GLY A 123 -12.05 -16.68 -4.92
CA GLY A 123 -12.91 -17.83 -5.18
C GLY A 123 -14.23 -17.51 -5.86
N SER A 124 -14.49 -16.27 -6.21
CA SER A 124 -15.74 -15.86 -6.85
C SER A 124 -15.52 -15.55 -8.34
N GLU A 125 -15.10 -16.50 -9.10
CA GLU A 125 -14.96 -16.32 -10.55
C GLU A 125 -16.23 -16.60 -11.29
#